data_e681f675d66f238c1e04d5587538e4c1
#
_entry.id   e681f675d66f238c1e04d5587538e4c1
#
_cell.length_a   1.000
_cell.length_b   1.000
_cell.length_c   1.000
_cell.angle_alpha   90.00
_cell.angle_beta   90.00
_cell.angle_gamma   90.00
#
_symmetry.space_group_name_H-M   'P 1'
#
loop_
_entity.id
_entity.type
_entity.pdbx_description
1 polymer ?
#
loop_
_entity_poly.entity_id
_entity_poly.type
_entity_poly.pdbx_seq_one_letter_code
_entity_poly.pdbx_strand_id
1 'polypeptide(L)'
;MRELAVYDYKNYIENGTVGRRPSVRGIIIDKGKLAMVHSLKYDYYKFPGGGIDSGESYLDALVREVSEETGLIVIPESVKEYGVVLRKDKGKIEDLFIQENFYYFCDVEKEVLNQKLDDYEAEEKFVLEWIDPKDAIAANLSDDRKNKAPDAERQKHMMEREANVLKILIAEGKI
;
A
#
# COMPACT_ATOMS: atom_id res chain seq x y z
N MET A 1 -3.40 -3.23 16.98
CA MET A 1 -3.55 -2.15 15.98
C MET A 1 -5.04 -1.91 15.70
N ARG A 2 -5.52 -0.66 15.61
CA ARG A 2 -6.93 -0.33 15.37
C ARG A 2 -7.34 -0.67 13.92
N GLU A 3 -8.60 -1.02 13.72
CA GLU A 3 -9.18 -1.20 12.39
C GLU A 3 -9.53 0.16 11.76
N LEU A 4 -9.03 0.40 10.55
CA LEU A 4 -9.31 1.62 9.77
C LEU A 4 -10.52 1.42 8.85
N ALA A 5 -10.58 0.26 8.19
CA ALA A 5 -11.66 -0.11 7.29
C ALA A 5 -11.70 -1.64 7.06
N VAL A 6 -12.87 -2.12 6.67
CA VAL A 6 -13.08 -3.49 6.20
C VAL A 6 -13.75 -3.45 4.83
N TYR A 7 -13.11 -4.04 3.85
CA TYR A 7 -13.67 -4.29 2.52
C TYR A 7 -14.07 -5.75 2.42
N ASP A 8 -15.35 -6.03 2.58
CA ASP A 8 -15.90 -7.37 2.53
C ASP A 8 -16.82 -7.49 1.29
N TYR A 9 -16.27 -8.08 0.22
CA TYR A 9 -16.95 -8.14 -1.08
C TYR A 9 -18.03 -9.23 -1.17
N LYS A 10 -18.11 -10.14 -0.18
CA LYS A 10 -19.13 -11.20 -0.09
C LYS A 10 -19.23 -12.09 -1.35
N ASN A 11 -18.15 -12.19 -2.13
CA ASN A 11 -18.07 -12.95 -3.38
C ASN A 11 -17.33 -14.29 -3.24
N TYR A 12 -17.12 -14.74 -2.00
CA TYR A 12 -16.35 -15.92 -1.60
C TYR A 12 -17.22 -16.98 -0.93
N ILE A 13 -16.68 -18.18 -0.74
CA ILE A 13 -17.33 -19.28 -0.02
C ILE A 13 -16.86 -19.26 1.45
N GLU A 14 -17.78 -19.03 2.41
CA GLU A 14 -17.43 -18.82 3.83
C GLU A 14 -16.77 -20.03 4.50
N ASN A 15 -17.17 -21.25 4.13
CA ASN A 15 -16.65 -22.49 4.74
C ASN A 15 -15.63 -23.22 3.86
N GLY A 16 -15.04 -22.53 2.89
CA GLY A 16 -14.04 -23.07 1.99
C GLY A 16 -12.61 -22.93 2.48
N THR A 17 -11.68 -23.12 1.57
CA THR A 17 -10.24 -22.91 1.81
C THR A 17 -9.94 -21.44 2.04
N VAL A 18 -9.07 -21.10 3.00
CA VAL A 18 -8.74 -19.72 3.37
C VAL A 18 -7.26 -19.43 3.11
N GLY A 19 -7.00 -18.46 2.25
CA GLY A 19 -5.69 -17.86 2.07
C GLY A 19 -5.56 -16.55 2.86
N ARG A 20 -4.39 -16.32 3.47
CA ARG A 20 -4.08 -15.06 4.16
C ARG A 20 -2.78 -14.48 3.63
N ARG A 21 -2.75 -13.16 3.47
CA ARG A 21 -1.54 -12.43 3.08
C ARG A 21 -1.43 -11.14 3.90
N PRO A 22 -0.72 -11.15 5.01
CA PRO A 22 -0.37 -9.91 5.71
C PRO A 22 0.56 -9.08 4.84
N SER A 23 0.42 -7.77 4.91
CA SER A 23 1.23 -6.79 4.19
C SER A 23 1.47 -5.57 5.07
N VAL A 24 2.60 -4.92 4.91
CA VAL A 24 2.97 -3.68 5.62
C VAL A 24 2.96 -2.50 4.68
N ARG A 25 2.66 -1.30 5.20
CA ARG A 25 2.60 -0.04 4.46
C ARG A 25 3.21 1.09 5.29
N GLY A 26 4.16 1.83 4.69
CA GLY A 26 4.79 2.99 5.30
C GLY A 26 4.03 4.28 5.03
N ILE A 27 3.70 5.04 6.08
CA ILE A 27 3.20 6.42 5.99
C ILE A 27 4.38 7.33 6.31
N ILE A 28 4.97 7.93 5.27
CA ILE A 28 6.17 8.75 5.35
C ILE A 28 5.80 10.16 4.92
N ILE A 29 6.00 11.14 5.79
CA ILE A 29 5.58 12.52 5.59
C ILE A 29 6.79 13.45 5.65
N ASP A 30 6.96 14.29 4.64
CA ASP A 30 7.91 15.42 4.68
C ASP A 30 7.21 16.69 4.16
N LYS A 31 7.27 17.76 4.94
CA LYS A 31 6.74 19.10 4.59
C LYS A 31 5.30 19.07 4.04
N GLY A 32 4.43 18.25 4.64
CA GLY A 32 3.02 18.11 4.26
C GLY A 32 2.77 17.27 2.99
N LYS A 33 3.82 16.65 2.44
CA LYS A 33 3.71 15.69 1.33
C LYS A 33 3.94 14.28 1.82
N LEU A 34 3.38 13.32 1.11
CA LEU A 34 3.57 11.89 1.34
C LEU A 34 4.54 11.29 0.33
N ALA A 35 5.45 10.44 0.80
CA ALA A 35 6.19 9.55 -0.07
C ALA A 35 5.26 8.43 -0.53
N MET A 36 4.96 8.40 -1.81
CA MET A 36 4.13 7.35 -2.41
C MET A 36 4.84 6.73 -3.61
N VAL A 37 4.53 5.48 -3.88
CA VAL A 37 4.92 4.79 -5.10
C VAL A 37 3.92 5.14 -6.18
N HIS A 38 4.40 5.75 -7.27
CA HIS A 38 3.60 6.07 -8.45
C HIS A 38 3.84 5.03 -9.55
N SER A 39 2.79 4.35 -10.00
CA SER A 39 2.83 3.53 -11.21
C SER A 39 2.67 4.41 -12.44
N LEU A 40 3.77 4.67 -13.16
CA LEU A 40 3.72 5.48 -14.38
C LEU A 40 2.97 4.80 -15.54
N LYS A 41 2.83 3.48 -15.51
CA LYS A 41 2.12 2.71 -16.52
C LYS A 41 0.60 2.83 -16.38
N TYR A 42 0.10 2.80 -15.15
CA TYR A 42 -1.34 2.75 -14.86
C TYR A 42 -1.87 3.99 -14.15
N ASP A 43 -0.99 4.94 -13.82
CA ASP A 43 -1.31 6.24 -13.22
C ASP A 43 -2.11 6.11 -11.91
N TYR A 44 -1.50 5.45 -10.92
CA TYR A 44 -2.02 5.35 -9.57
C TYR A 44 -0.92 5.47 -8.52
N TYR A 45 -1.31 5.78 -7.29
CA TYR A 45 -0.42 5.90 -6.14
C TYR A 45 -0.75 4.86 -5.08
N LYS A 46 0.29 4.28 -4.47
CA LYS A 46 0.17 3.40 -3.30
C LYS A 46 1.16 3.80 -2.22
N PHE A 47 0.81 3.55 -0.95
CA PHE A 47 1.80 3.62 0.11
C PHE A 47 2.91 2.59 -0.14
N PRO A 48 4.21 2.96 0.04
CA PRO A 48 5.30 2.02 -0.10
C PRO A 48 5.14 0.85 0.88
N GLY A 49 5.42 -0.36 0.40
CA GLY A 49 5.28 -1.55 1.19
C GLY A 49 4.65 -2.72 0.45
N GLY A 50 4.81 -3.91 0.98
CA GLY A 50 4.39 -5.16 0.34
C GLY A 50 4.13 -6.29 1.31
N GLY A 51 4.28 -7.52 0.84
CA GLY A 51 4.04 -8.73 1.61
C GLY A 51 5.12 -8.98 2.66
N ILE A 52 4.78 -9.78 3.66
CA ILE A 52 5.70 -10.22 4.70
C ILE A 52 6.18 -11.61 4.32
N ASP A 53 7.48 -11.79 4.26
CA ASP A 53 8.09 -13.08 3.92
C ASP A 53 8.03 -14.08 5.10
N SER A 54 8.18 -15.34 4.79
CA SER A 54 8.11 -16.40 5.82
C SER A 54 9.22 -16.21 6.86
N GLY A 55 8.81 -16.01 8.12
CA GLY A 55 9.73 -15.79 9.24
C GLY A 55 10.20 -14.35 9.41
N GLU A 56 9.80 -13.45 8.55
CA GLU A 56 10.12 -12.02 8.63
C GLU A 56 9.22 -11.31 9.68
N SER A 57 9.79 -10.38 10.42
CA SER A 57 8.99 -9.51 11.29
C SER A 57 8.29 -8.40 10.46
N TYR A 58 7.21 -7.84 11.01
CA TYR A 58 6.51 -6.71 10.37
C TYR A 58 7.42 -5.48 10.19
N LEU A 59 8.33 -5.27 11.14
CA LEU A 59 9.30 -4.18 11.07
C LEU A 59 10.32 -4.42 9.95
N ASP A 60 10.89 -5.63 9.89
CA ASP A 60 11.88 -5.96 8.86
C ASP A 60 11.26 -5.88 7.45
N ALA A 61 10.03 -6.41 7.30
CA ALA A 61 9.28 -6.31 6.05
C ALA A 61 9.04 -4.84 5.66
N LEU A 62 8.66 -3.97 6.61
CA LEU A 62 8.45 -2.54 6.34
C LEU A 62 9.74 -1.87 5.86
N VAL A 63 10.85 -2.11 6.56
CA VAL A 63 12.17 -1.53 6.22
C VAL A 63 12.61 -1.99 4.83
N ARG A 64 12.52 -3.30 4.54
CA ARG A 64 12.90 -3.90 3.26
C ARG A 64 12.05 -3.33 2.12
N GLU A 65 10.72 -3.43 2.21
CA GLU A 65 9.79 -3.05 1.16
C GLU A 65 9.85 -1.55 0.83
N VAL A 66 9.91 -0.69 1.86
CA VAL A 66 10.08 0.76 1.65
C VAL A 66 11.38 1.04 0.91
N SER A 67 12.47 0.38 1.29
CA SER A 67 13.76 0.56 0.63
C SER A 67 13.75 0.05 -0.82
N GLU A 68 13.17 -1.12 -1.08
CA GLU A 68 13.11 -1.72 -2.41
C GLU A 68 12.28 -0.89 -3.38
N GLU A 69 11.10 -0.47 -2.98
CA GLU A 69 10.17 0.28 -3.84
C GLU A 69 10.52 1.76 -4.00
N THR A 70 11.19 2.38 -3.02
CA THR A 70 11.41 3.84 -3.04
C THR A 70 12.87 4.28 -2.94
N GLY A 71 13.75 3.41 -2.47
CA GLY A 71 15.13 3.76 -2.10
C GLY A 71 15.24 4.49 -0.75
N LEU A 72 14.14 4.79 -0.06
CA LEU A 72 14.16 5.44 1.25
C LEU A 72 14.63 4.47 2.33
N ILE A 73 15.40 4.97 3.29
CA ILE A 73 15.91 4.19 4.42
C ILE A 73 15.07 4.53 5.65
N VAL A 74 14.23 3.59 6.07
CA VAL A 74 13.38 3.75 7.27
C VAL A 74 14.27 3.78 8.52
N ILE A 75 13.98 4.70 9.45
CA ILE A 75 14.57 4.75 10.79
C ILE A 75 13.74 3.83 11.70
N PRO A 76 14.22 2.62 12.08
CA PRO A 76 13.40 1.61 12.75
C PRO A 76 12.76 2.09 14.07
N GLU A 77 13.48 2.91 14.83
CA GLU A 77 13.04 3.46 16.14
C GLU A 77 11.90 4.47 15.98
N SER A 78 11.69 5.02 14.79
CA SER A 78 10.62 5.98 14.50
C SER A 78 9.28 5.29 14.21
N VAL A 79 9.29 3.99 13.93
CA VAL A 79 8.12 3.24 13.47
C VAL A 79 7.02 3.20 14.53
N LYS A 80 5.83 3.65 14.15
CA LYS A 80 4.65 3.68 15.02
C LYS A 80 3.43 3.08 14.32
N GLU A 81 2.76 2.19 15.01
CA GLU A 81 1.49 1.62 14.53
C GLU A 81 0.45 2.71 14.26
N TYR A 82 -0.22 2.63 13.13
CA TYR A 82 -1.35 3.50 12.81
C TYR A 82 -2.67 2.73 12.78
N GLY A 83 -2.78 1.71 11.93
CA GLY A 83 -3.99 0.92 11.83
C GLY A 83 -3.92 -0.17 10.78
N VAL A 84 -4.97 -0.95 10.67
CA VAL A 84 -5.09 -2.06 9.72
C VAL A 84 -6.32 -1.91 8.85
N VAL A 85 -6.16 -2.19 7.55
CA VAL A 85 -7.27 -2.34 6.60
C VAL A 85 -7.39 -3.80 6.23
N LEU A 86 -8.58 -4.36 6.41
CA LEU A 86 -8.90 -5.74 6.06
C LEU A 86 -9.61 -5.79 4.70
N ARG A 87 -9.24 -6.76 3.87
CA ARG A 87 -9.96 -7.13 2.66
C ARG A 87 -10.32 -8.60 2.69
N LYS A 88 -11.60 -8.91 2.43
CA LYS A 88 -12.13 -10.25 2.24
C LYS A 88 -12.69 -10.35 0.83
N ASP A 89 -12.17 -11.28 0.06
CA ASP A 89 -12.46 -11.42 -1.36
C ASP A 89 -12.32 -12.88 -1.77
N LYS A 90 -12.85 -13.27 -2.93
CA LYS A 90 -12.54 -14.56 -3.54
C LYS A 90 -11.06 -14.60 -3.92
N GLY A 91 -10.36 -15.65 -3.52
CA GLY A 91 -8.96 -15.89 -3.90
C GLY A 91 -8.83 -16.35 -5.35
N LYS A 92 -7.61 -16.39 -5.87
CA LYS A 92 -7.31 -17.00 -7.17
C LYS A 92 -7.40 -18.53 -7.13
N ILE A 93 -7.02 -19.11 -6.01
CA ILE A 93 -6.98 -20.56 -5.75
C ILE A 93 -7.88 -20.89 -4.56
N GLU A 94 -7.86 -20.05 -3.54
CA GLU A 94 -8.63 -20.21 -2.30
C GLU A 94 -10.07 -19.70 -2.48
N ASP A 95 -10.99 -20.30 -1.72
CA ASP A 95 -12.39 -19.91 -1.69
C ASP A 95 -12.59 -18.54 -1.02
N LEU A 96 -11.78 -18.23 -0.02
CA LEU A 96 -11.72 -16.93 0.69
C LEU A 96 -10.27 -16.48 0.78
N PHE A 97 -10.00 -15.27 0.31
CA PHE A 97 -8.72 -14.59 0.48
C PHE A 97 -8.88 -13.42 1.46
N ILE A 98 -8.05 -13.40 2.49
CA ILE A 98 -8.00 -12.34 3.50
C ILE A 98 -6.65 -11.62 3.37
N GLN A 99 -6.70 -10.34 3.05
CA GLN A 99 -5.52 -9.48 3.05
C GLN A 99 -5.62 -8.51 4.21
N GLU A 100 -4.56 -8.47 5.02
CA GLU A 100 -4.39 -7.55 6.14
C GLU A 100 -3.31 -6.54 5.76
N ASN A 101 -3.66 -5.26 5.62
CA ASN A 101 -2.70 -4.22 5.30
C ASN A 101 -2.46 -3.38 6.56
N PHE A 102 -1.28 -3.54 7.15
CA PHE A 102 -0.85 -2.86 8.37
C PHE A 102 -0.11 -1.58 8.01
N TYR A 103 -0.62 -0.44 8.48
CA TYR A 103 -0.07 0.88 8.21
C TYR A 103 0.74 1.37 9.41
N TYR A 104 1.93 1.89 9.11
CA TYR A 104 2.87 2.41 10.09
C TYR A 104 3.34 3.80 9.69
N PHE A 105 3.34 4.76 10.61
CA PHE A 105 4.14 5.96 10.45
C PHE A 105 5.61 5.61 10.63
N CYS A 106 6.46 6.18 9.79
CA CYS A 106 7.89 6.08 9.95
C CYS A 106 8.60 7.31 9.38
N ASP A 107 9.73 7.65 9.99
CA ASP A 107 10.68 8.62 9.48
C ASP A 107 11.74 7.90 8.63
N VAL A 108 12.42 8.66 7.78
CA VAL A 108 13.45 8.14 6.87
C VAL A 108 14.73 8.95 6.98
N GLU A 109 15.84 8.32 6.66
CA GLU A 109 17.13 8.98 6.55
C GLU A 109 17.14 10.00 5.40
N LYS A 110 18.13 10.91 5.41
CA LYS A 110 18.33 11.88 4.31
C LYS A 110 18.95 11.23 3.07
N GLU A 111 19.66 10.14 3.26
CA GLU A 111 20.26 9.35 2.18
C GLU A 111 19.16 8.54 1.49
N VAL A 112 19.26 8.46 0.16
CA VAL A 112 18.35 7.66 -0.68
C VAL A 112 19.19 6.67 -1.49
N LEU A 113 18.79 5.42 -1.45
CA LEU A 113 19.40 4.33 -2.21
C LEU A 113 18.75 4.19 -3.59
N ASN A 114 19.33 3.34 -4.43
CA ASN A 114 18.66 2.93 -5.66
C ASN A 114 17.52 1.96 -5.33
N GLN A 115 16.37 2.12 -6.00
CA GLN A 115 15.28 1.16 -5.95
C GLN A 115 15.73 -0.24 -6.41
N LYS A 116 15.12 -1.27 -5.84
CA LYS A 116 15.31 -2.68 -6.21
C LYS A 116 13.95 -3.30 -6.51
N LEU A 117 13.39 -2.92 -7.64
CA LEU A 117 12.05 -3.30 -8.03
C LEU A 117 11.97 -4.76 -8.48
N ASP A 118 10.91 -5.43 -8.09
CA ASP A 118 10.51 -6.71 -8.66
C ASP A 118 10.10 -6.57 -10.12
N ASP A 119 10.07 -7.69 -10.86
CA ASP A 119 9.78 -7.70 -12.31
C ASP A 119 8.48 -6.97 -12.66
N TYR A 120 7.40 -7.17 -11.89
CA TYR A 120 6.11 -6.50 -12.15
C TYR A 120 6.15 -5.01 -11.81
N GLU A 121 6.91 -4.61 -10.80
CA GLU A 121 7.10 -3.22 -10.38
C GLU A 121 7.90 -2.43 -11.40
N ALA A 122 8.95 -3.06 -11.93
CA ALA A 122 9.73 -2.53 -13.04
C ALA A 122 8.89 -2.40 -14.32
N GLU A 123 8.02 -3.40 -14.60
CA GLU A 123 7.07 -3.33 -15.73
C GLU A 123 6.06 -2.21 -15.56
N GLU A 124 5.56 -1.98 -14.36
CA GLU A 124 4.65 -0.88 -14.02
C GLU A 124 5.37 0.47 -13.91
N LYS A 125 6.70 0.48 -13.97
CA LYS A 125 7.54 1.67 -13.87
C LYS A 125 7.31 2.44 -12.56
N PHE A 126 7.45 1.73 -11.45
CA PHE A 126 7.30 2.33 -10.12
C PHE A 126 8.39 3.36 -9.85
N VAL A 127 7.96 4.53 -9.41
CA VAL A 127 8.85 5.61 -8.99
C VAL A 127 8.39 6.17 -7.64
N LEU A 128 9.34 6.63 -6.83
CA LEU A 128 9.03 7.41 -5.64
C LEU A 128 8.55 8.81 -6.08
N GLU A 129 7.44 9.26 -5.52
CA GLU A 129 6.97 10.63 -5.67
C GLU A 129 6.53 11.20 -4.32
N TRP A 130 6.94 12.45 -4.05
CA TRP A 130 6.45 13.23 -2.91
C TRP A 130 5.24 14.06 -3.36
N ILE A 131 4.05 13.60 -3.02
CA ILE A 131 2.78 14.12 -3.56
C ILE A 131 1.89 14.72 -2.47
N ASP A 132 1.08 15.70 -2.85
CA ASP A 132 -0.02 16.16 -2.00
C ASP A 132 -1.07 15.04 -1.86
N PRO A 133 -1.53 14.73 -0.64
CA PRO A 133 -2.50 13.65 -0.42
C PRO A 133 -3.80 13.81 -1.22
N LYS A 134 -4.25 15.04 -1.50
CA LYS A 134 -5.45 15.29 -2.31
C LYS A 134 -5.24 14.93 -3.78
N ASP A 135 -4.04 15.19 -4.30
CA ASP A 135 -3.69 14.85 -5.69
C ASP A 135 -3.61 13.32 -5.85
N ALA A 136 -3.01 12.62 -4.89
CA ALA A 136 -2.99 11.15 -4.89
C ALA A 136 -4.40 10.55 -4.81
N ILE A 137 -5.30 11.12 -3.99
CA ILE A 137 -6.71 10.72 -3.94
C ILE A 137 -7.39 10.95 -5.29
N ALA A 138 -7.19 12.12 -5.89
CA ALA A 138 -7.80 12.45 -7.18
C ALA A 138 -7.34 11.50 -8.28
N ALA A 139 -6.05 11.21 -8.37
CA ALA A 139 -5.49 10.25 -9.32
C ALA A 139 -6.07 8.84 -9.11
N ASN A 140 -6.11 8.36 -7.86
CA ASN A 140 -6.60 7.00 -7.56
C ASN A 140 -8.10 6.82 -7.82
N LEU A 141 -8.90 7.87 -7.69
CA LEU A 141 -10.34 7.83 -7.93
C LEU A 141 -10.75 8.28 -9.35
N SER A 142 -9.80 8.67 -10.21
CA SER A 142 -10.07 9.04 -11.58
C SER A 142 -10.46 7.83 -12.43
N ASP A 143 -11.47 7.99 -13.28
CA ASP A 143 -11.86 7.01 -14.31
C ASP A 143 -11.13 7.22 -15.64
N ASP A 144 -10.42 8.36 -15.81
CA ASP A 144 -9.82 8.80 -17.08
C ASP A 144 -8.42 8.18 -17.35
N ARG A 145 -8.05 7.11 -16.66
CA ARG A 145 -6.75 6.45 -16.83
C ARG A 145 -6.60 5.89 -18.23
N LYS A 146 -5.46 6.23 -18.87
CA LYS A 146 -5.14 5.80 -20.26
C LYS A 146 -4.96 4.30 -20.39
N ASN A 147 -4.41 3.66 -19.35
CA ASN A 147 -4.12 2.23 -19.34
C ASN A 147 -4.87 1.55 -18.20
N LYS A 148 -5.44 0.37 -18.48
CA LYS A 148 -6.07 -0.48 -17.45
C LYS A 148 -5.20 -1.72 -17.25
N ALA A 149 -4.99 -2.09 -15.98
CA ALA A 149 -4.28 -3.32 -15.65
C ALA A 149 -5.07 -4.56 -16.14
N PRO A 150 -4.39 -5.68 -16.41
CA PRO A 150 -5.04 -6.94 -16.73
C PRO A 150 -6.04 -7.40 -15.66
N ASP A 151 -5.76 -7.08 -14.37
CA ASP A 151 -6.64 -7.32 -13.21
C ASP A 151 -7.22 -5.97 -12.72
N ALA A 152 -8.02 -5.35 -13.59
CA ALA A 152 -8.54 -4.00 -13.35
C ALA A 152 -9.40 -3.89 -12.08
N GLU A 153 -10.15 -4.94 -11.72
CA GLU A 153 -10.98 -4.96 -10.52
C GLU A 153 -10.12 -4.95 -9.25
N ARG A 154 -9.12 -5.82 -9.19
CA ARG A 154 -8.19 -5.88 -8.05
C ARG A 154 -7.39 -4.59 -7.89
N GLN A 155 -6.95 -4.00 -9.00
CA GLN A 155 -6.28 -2.71 -9.00
C GLN A 155 -7.21 -1.60 -8.47
N LYS A 156 -8.47 -1.58 -8.91
CA LYS A 156 -9.49 -0.65 -8.42
C LYS A 156 -9.66 -0.75 -6.90
N HIS A 157 -9.81 -1.97 -6.37
CA HIS A 157 -9.93 -2.19 -4.92
C HIS A 157 -8.70 -1.68 -4.14
N MET A 158 -7.50 -1.84 -4.71
CA MET A 158 -6.28 -1.31 -4.10
C MET A 158 -6.29 0.22 -4.08
N MET A 159 -6.61 0.86 -5.20
CA MET A 159 -6.65 2.34 -5.30
C MET A 159 -7.71 2.96 -4.40
N GLU A 160 -8.90 2.36 -4.31
CA GLU A 160 -9.96 2.79 -3.39
C GLU A 160 -9.52 2.68 -1.92
N ARG A 161 -8.82 1.60 -1.56
CA ARG A 161 -8.23 1.42 -0.24
C ARG A 161 -7.22 2.53 0.08
N GLU A 162 -6.26 2.79 -0.82
CA GLU A 162 -5.24 3.83 -0.60
C GLU A 162 -5.89 5.22 -0.48
N ALA A 163 -6.82 5.56 -1.36
CA ALA A 163 -7.56 6.82 -1.31
C ALA A 163 -8.36 6.96 0.01
N ASN A 164 -8.95 5.86 0.51
CA ASN A 164 -9.69 5.89 1.77
C ASN A 164 -8.76 6.12 2.98
N VAL A 165 -7.61 5.46 3.03
CA VAL A 165 -6.61 5.69 4.10
C VAL A 165 -6.11 7.13 4.08
N LEU A 166 -5.85 7.70 2.90
CA LEU A 166 -5.49 9.11 2.75
C LEU A 166 -6.59 10.04 3.28
N LYS A 167 -7.86 9.77 2.99
CA LYS A 167 -9.00 10.54 3.53
C LYS A 167 -9.09 10.46 5.06
N ILE A 168 -8.84 9.29 5.64
CA ILE A 168 -8.82 9.12 7.10
C ILE A 168 -7.68 9.96 7.71
N LEU A 169 -6.47 9.91 7.13
CA LEU A 169 -5.32 10.70 7.60
C LEU A 169 -5.61 12.21 7.56
N ILE A 170 -6.23 12.71 6.49
CA ILE A 170 -6.65 14.12 6.38
C ILE A 170 -7.71 14.45 7.45
N ALA A 171 -8.73 13.63 7.59
CA ALA A 171 -9.82 13.87 8.56
C ALA A 171 -9.33 13.88 10.01
N GLU A 172 -8.25 13.16 10.31
CA GLU A 172 -7.61 13.14 11.62
C GLU A 172 -6.54 14.23 11.81
N GLY A 173 -6.31 15.07 10.82
CA GLY A 173 -5.29 16.12 10.86
C GLY A 173 -3.86 15.57 10.98
N LYS A 174 -3.60 14.39 10.40
CA LYS A 174 -2.27 13.78 10.39
C LYS A 174 -1.41 14.28 9.22
N ILE A 175 -2.08 14.74 8.17
CA ILE A 175 -1.50 15.30 6.94
C ILE A 175 -2.37 16.45 6.44
#